data_46555c6c527903b4fca86dad2eb98dd2
#
_entry.id   46555c6c527903b4fca86dad2eb98dd2
#
_cell.length_a   1.000
_cell.length_b   1.000
_cell.length_c   1.000
_cell.angle_alpha   90.00
_cell.angle_beta   90.00
_cell.angle_gamma   90.00
#
_symmetry.space_group_name_H-M   'P 1'
#
loop_
_entity.id
_entity.type
_entity.pdbx_description
1 polymer ?
#
loop_
_entity_poly.entity_id
_entity_poly.type
_entity_poly.pdbx_seq_one_letter_code
_entity_poly.pdbx_strand_id
1 'polypeptide(L)' 'MSDVKSKVISIIVDKLGVDEGEVTNEASFTNDLGADSLDTVELIMEFEKEFNIAIPDEQAENIQTVGEAIKYIEENK' A
#
# COMPACT_ATOMS: atom_id res chain seq x y z
N MET A 1 -7.39 12.56 10.83
CA MET A 1 -7.96 11.44 10.15
C MET A 1 -7.64 11.46 8.71
N SER A 2 -7.15 10.39 8.22
CA SER A 2 -6.64 10.37 6.87
C SER A 2 -7.50 9.48 5.99
N ASP A 3 -8.12 10.08 4.98
CA ASP A 3 -8.81 9.32 3.96
C ASP A 3 -7.83 8.44 3.20
N VAL A 4 -6.56 8.85 3.14
CA VAL A 4 -5.51 8.07 2.50
C VAL A 4 -5.36 6.73 3.20
N LYS A 5 -5.27 6.75 4.52
CA LYS A 5 -5.12 5.52 5.29
C LYS A 5 -6.27 4.55 5.04
N SER A 6 -7.50 5.05 5.10
CA SER A 6 -8.68 4.23 4.89
C SER A 6 -8.69 3.61 3.50
N LYS A 7 -8.34 4.38 2.49
CA LYS A 7 -8.32 3.89 1.12
C LYS A 7 -7.20 2.88 0.89
N VAL A 8 -6.04 3.14 1.47
CA VAL A 8 -4.90 2.22 1.36
C VAL A 8 -5.27 0.87 1.97
N ILE A 9 -5.84 0.88 3.17
CA ILE A 9 -6.25 -0.35 3.85
C ILE A 9 -7.28 -1.10 3.02
N SER A 10 -8.26 -0.38 2.50
CA SER A 10 -9.32 -0.98 1.68
C SER A 10 -8.77 -1.66 0.44
N ILE A 11 -7.81 -1.02 -0.22
CA ILE A 11 -7.17 -1.57 -1.40
C ILE A 11 -6.40 -2.85 -1.05
N ILE A 12 -5.66 -2.82 0.05
CA ILE A 12 -4.88 -3.97 0.47
C ILE A 12 -5.77 -5.15 0.83
N VAL A 13 -6.83 -4.90 1.57
CA VAL A 13 -7.79 -5.95 1.94
C VAL A 13 -8.37 -6.59 0.67
N ASP A 14 -8.74 -5.75 -0.27
CA ASP A 14 -9.37 -6.20 -1.52
C ASP A 14 -8.39 -7.02 -2.38
N LYS A 15 -7.16 -6.55 -2.50
CA LYS A 15 -6.18 -7.19 -3.37
C LYS A 15 -5.57 -8.45 -2.76
N LEU A 16 -5.29 -8.44 -1.48
CA LEU A 16 -4.60 -9.55 -0.82
C LEU A 16 -5.54 -10.50 -0.10
N GLY A 17 -6.80 -10.11 0.07
CA GLY A 17 -7.76 -10.95 0.76
C GLY A 17 -7.45 -11.13 2.24
N VAL A 18 -6.85 -10.14 2.87
CA VAL A 18 -6.52 -10.19 4.29
C VAL A 18 -7.54 -9.41 5.09
N ASP A 19 -7.57 -9.63 6.39
CA ASP A 19 -8.46 -8.90 7.29
C ASP A 19 -7.94 -7.49 7.51
N GLU A 20 -8.88 -6.56 7.66
CA GLU A 20 -8.53 -5.17 7.94
C GLU A 20 -7.66 -5.06 9.20
N GLY A 21 -7.94 -5.88 10.20
CA GLY A 21 -7.18 -5.87 11.44
C GLY A 21 -5.72 -6.28 11.28
N GLU A 22 -5.40 -6.97 10.20
CA GLU A 22 -4.02 -7.36 9.90
C GLU A 22 -3.24 -6.23 9.23
N VAL A 23 -3.93 -5.25 8.69
CA VAL A 23 -3.30 -4.17 7.94
C VAL A 23 -2.97 -3.03 8.89
N THR A 24 -1.83 -3.15 9.55
CA THR A 24 -1.35 -2.13 10.47
C THR A 24 -0.23 -1.34 9.81
N ASN A 25 0.12 -0.20 10.40
CA ASN A 25 1.19 0.62 9.84
C ASN A 25 2.51 -0.14 9.75
N GLU A 26 2.75 -1.04 10.69
CA GLU A 26 4.01 -1.79 10.73
C GLU A 26 3.99 -3.05 9.88
N ALA A 27 2.82 -3.43 9.36
CA ALA A 27 2.70 -4.66 8.58
C ALA A 27 3.52 -4.59 7.31
N SER A 28 4.35 -5.59 7.10
CA SER A 28 5.13 -5.72 5.88
C SER A 28 4.26 -6.41 4.83
N PHE A 29 4.26 -5.89 3.61
CA PHE A 29 3.46 -6.48 2.54
C PHE A 29 3.85 -7.93 2.28
N THR A 30 5.13 -8.23 2.31
CA THR A 30 5.59 -9.58 2.01
C THR A 30 5.61 -10.48 3.24
N ASN A 31 6.11 -10.00 4.37
CA ASN A 31 6.27 -10.83 5.57
C ASN A 31 5.00 -11.02 6.36
N ASP A 32 4.20 -9.97 6.47
CA ASP A 32 3.01 -10.00 7.32
C ASP A 32 1.73 -10.26 6.53
N LEU A 33 1.66 -9.75 5.31
CA LEU A 33 0.44 -9.85 4.50
C LEU A 33 0.56 -10.89 3.40
N GLY A 34 1.73 -11.46 3.23
CA GLY A 34 1.93 -12.56 2.29
C GLY A 34 1.91 -12.17 0.81
N ALA A 35 2.16 -10.91 0.51
CA ALA A 35 2.22 -10.47 -0.88
C ALA A 35 3.55 -10.88 -1.50
N ASP A 36 3.50 -11.40 -2.73
CA ASP A 36 4.74 -11.63 -3.47
C ASP A 36 5.05 -10.39 -4.30
N SER A 37 6.14 -10.44 -5.09
CA SER A 37 6.57 -9.27 -5.83
C SER A 37 5.53 -8.80 -6.85
N LEU A 38 4.79 -9.73 -7.44
CA LEU A 38 3.75 -9.39 -8.39
C LEU A 38 2.59 -8.69 -7.71
N ASP A 39 2.19 -9.19 -6.54
CA ASP A 39 1.12 -8.57 -5.75
C ASP A 39 1.51 -7.16 -5.33
N THR A 40 2.78 -6.97 -4.96
CA THR A 40 3.26 -5.66 -4.54
C THR A 40 3.18 -4.66 -5.69
N VAL A 41 3.57 -5.09 -6.90
CA VAL A 41 3.48 -4.24 -8.09
C VAL A 41 2.03 -3.85 -8.35
N GLU A 42 1.11 -4.81 -8.25
CA GLU A 42 -0.29 -4.53 -8.48
C GLU A 42 -0.86 -3.56 -7.45
N LEU A 43 -0.43 -3.69 -6.19
CA LEU A 43 -0.84 -2.76 -5.15
C LEU A 43 -0.39 -1.34 -5.47
N ILE A 44 0.86 -1.20 -5.88
CA ILE A 44 1.40 0.11 -6.24
C ILE A 44 0.59 0.73 -7.38
N MET A 45 0.27 -0.06 -8.39
CA MET A 45 -0.52 0.42 -9.52
C MET A 45 -1.91 0.87 -9.08
N GLU A 46 -2.53 0.14 -8.16
CA GLU A 46 -3.84 0.52 -7.64
C GLU A 46 -3.77 1.83 -6.85
N PHE A 47 -2.70 2.00 -6.07
CA PHE A 47 -2.51 3.25 -5.34
C PHE A 47 -2.36 4.42 -6.31
N GLU A 48 -1.62 4.23 -7.40
CA GLU A 48 -1.45 5.28 -8.39
C GLU A 48 -2.78 5.69 -9.01
N LYS A 49 -3.62 4.72 -9.30
CA LYS A 49 -4.94 4.99 -9.87
C LYS A 49 -5.86 5.68 -8.88
N GLU A 50 -5.89 5.17 -7.66
CA GLU A 50 -6.82 5.66 -6.66
C GLU A 50 -6.51 7.10 -6.25
N PHE A 51 -5.24 7.42 -6.13
CA PHE A 51 -4.81 8.73 -5.63
C PHE A 51 -4.33 9.66 -6.73
N ASN A 52 -4.31 9.18 -7.97
CA ASN A 52 -3.87 9.95 -9.13
C ASN A 52 -2.47 10.53 -8.94
N ILE A 53 -1.56 9.65 -8.53
CA ILE A 53 -0.14 10.01 -8.35
C ILE A 53 0.73 9.02 -9.13
N ALA A 54 1.99 9.36 -9.29
CA ALA A 54 2.95 8.48 -9.91
C ALA A 54 3.95 7.99 -8.85
N ILE A 55 4.18 6.69 -8.80
CA ILE A 55 5.14 6.11 -7.86
C ILE A 55 6.23 5.46 -8.70
N PRO A 56 7.39 6.11 -8.85
CA PRO A 56 8.49 5.53 -9.60
C PRO A 56 8.96 4.21 -8.98
N ASP A 57 9.52 3.35 -9.80
CA ASP A 57 10.00 2.05 -9.33
C ASP A 57 10.97 2.17 -8.17
N GLU A 58 11.83 3.18 -8.21
CA GLU A 58 12.80 3.42 -7.14
C GLU A 58 12.10 3.67 -5.80
N GLN A 59 11.03 4.43 -5.82
CA GLN A 59 10.27 4.72 -4.60
C GLN A 59 9.45 3.51 -4.18
N ALA A 60 8.90 2.79 -5.16
CA ALA A 60 8.12 1.59 -4.87
C ALA A 60 8.97 0.55 -4.12
N GLU A 61 10.23 0.44 -4.46
CA GLU A 61 11.14 -0.50 -3.79
C GLU A 61 11.34 -0.16 -2.32
N ASN A 62 11.21 1.11 -1.97
CA ASN A 62 11.36 1.56 -0.59
C ASN A 62 10.07 1.43 0.22
N ILE A 63 8.96 1.19 -0.45
CA ILE A 63 7.67 1.03 0.23
C ILE A 63 7.51 -0.44 0.59
N GLN A 64 7.88 -0.79 1.82
CA GLN A 64 7.84 -2.17 2.29
C GLN A 64 6.74 -2.42 3.31
N THR A 65 6.26 -1.38 3.95
CA THR A 65 5.20 -1.50 4.95
C THR A 65 4.01 -0.62 4.59
N VAL A 66 2.88 -0.92 5.21
CA VAL A 66 1.66 -0.14 5.00
C VAL A 66 1.88 1.33 5.37
N GLY A 67 2.55 1.57 6.49
CA GLY A 67 2.83 2.94 6.93
C GLY A 67 3.68 3.72 5.95
N GLU A 68 4.66 3.07 5.34
CA GLU A 68 5.50 3.71 4.34
C GLU A 68 4.69 4.08 3.10
N ALA A 69 3.77 3.21 2.70
CA ALA A 69 2.89 3.51 1.57
C ALA A 69 2.00 4.71 1.87
N ILE A 70 1.41 4.72 3.05
CA ILE A 70 0.53 5.83 3.45
C ILE A 70 1.30 7.15 3.48
N LYS A 71 2.48 7.12 4.06
CA LYS A 71 3.32 8.32 4.16
C LYS A 71 3.68 8.86 2.77
N TYR A 72 4.11 7.96 1.88
CA TYR A 72 4.49 8.38 0.53
C TYR A 72 3.31 9.04 -0.19
N ILE A 73 2.14 8.41 -0.10
CA ILE A 73 0.96 8.92 -0.77
C ILE A 73 0.56 10.28 -0.21
N GLU A 74 0.60 10.43 1.11
CA GLU A 74 0.23 11.70 1.74
C GLU A 74 1.17 12.83 1.35
N GLU A 75 2.44 12.50 1.12
CA GLU A 75 3.41 13.50 0.72
C GLU A 75 3.31 13.89 -0.74
N ASN A 76 2.67 13.06 -1.54
CA ASN A 76 2.66 13.24 -3.01
C ASN A 76 1.30 13.48 -3.63
N LYS A 77 0.26 13.47 -2.84
CA LYS A 77 -1.08 13.71 -3.40
C LYS A 77 -1.39 15.19 -3.52
#